data_d819d3d6ffa20cbec3b3b45d38e35f3c
#
_entry.id   d819d3d6ffa20cbec3b3b45d38e35f3c
#
_cell.length_a   1.000
_cell.length_b   1.000
_cell.length_c   1.000
_cell.angle_alpha   90.00
_cell.angle_beta   90.00
_cell.angle_gamma   90.00
#
_symmetry.space_group_name_H-M   'P 1'
#
loop_
_entity.id
_entity.type
_entity.pdbx_description
1 polymer ?
#
loop_
_entity_poly.entity_id
_entity_poly.type
_entity_poly.pdbx_seq_one_letter_code
_entity_poly.pdbx_strand_id
1 'polypeptide(L)'
;MPLIRRYLHRYAKAGSAAEVVLLSKTRTEAPGGSQMTGLQAHLEDLVIANRILAHENVVDGFGHISLRHPERPDRFLMSRSRSPELVTLDDIMEFDLDCNPIDQRGRVMYGERAIHGAIFQARADVNSVVHNHAHEIIPYSVTKTPMRQVIHTAGGMGAHVPVWDIRDDFGDTDMLVRNLQQGRSLAKALGDNAAVLMRGHGVSVVGRSVRDAVRIAVYLMVNARLQTEATRFGDVTFLSEGEIAKTAEMSGSPLASDRIWEYWARRSGYVSDKTKA
;
A
#
# COMPACT_ATOMS: atom_id res chain seq x y z
N MET A 1 -28.02 -0.44 -42.66
CA MET A 1 -27.24 -1.44 -43.41
C MET A 1 -26.89 -0.85 -44.75
N PRO A 2 -25.63 -0.87 -45.26
CA PRO A 2 -24.49 -1.73 -44.99
C PRO A 2 -23.16 -0.93 -44.82
N LEU A 3 -22.37 -1.21 -43.82
CA LEU A 3 -20.98 -0.68 -43.68
C LEU A 3 -20.07 -1.56 -42.77
N ILE A 4 -20.32 -2.87 -42.72
CA ILE A 4 -19.47 -3.84 -41.96
C ILE A 4 -19.08 -4.98 -42.90
N ARG A 5 -18.40 -4.70 -44.02
CA ARG A 5 -17.81 -5.72 -44.89
C ARG A 5 -16.60 -5.18 -45.66
N ARG A 6 -15.59 -4.62 -44.95
CA ARG A 6 -14.32 -4.25 -45.62
C ARG A 6 -13.07 -4.31 -44.71
N TYR A 7 -12.99 -5.29 -43.80
CA TYR A 7 -11.75 -5.45 -42.98
C TYR A 7 -11.24 -6.88 -42.82
N LEU A 8 -11.67 -7.83 -43.67
CA LEU A 8 -11.19 -9.21 -43.61
C LEU A 8 -10.72 -9.69 -45.00
N HIS A 9 -9.78 -9.00 -45.62
CA HIS A 9 -9.13 -9.53 -46.84
C HIS A 9 -7.76 -8.86 -47.07
N ARG A 10 -6.81 -9.16 -46.19
CA ARG A 10 -5.37 -8.98 -46.50
C ARG A 10 -4.53 -9.67 -45.44
N TYR A 11 -4.43 -10.99 -45.46
CA TYR A 11 -3.30 -11.78 -44.95
C TYR A 11 -3.54 -13.26 -45.29
N ALA A 12 -3.48 -13.55 -46.53
CA ALA A 12 -3.27 -14.93 -47.03
C ALA A 12 -2.52 -14.81 -48.37
N LYS A 13 -1.20 -15.02 -48.34
CA LYS A 13 -0.35 -15.67 -49.33
C LYS A 13 1.10 -15.16 -49.23
N ALA A 14 1.93 -15.98 -48.68
CA ALA A 14 3.20 -16.35 -49.26
C ALA A 14 3.85 -17.41 -48.36
N GLY A 15 3.79 -18.66 -48.80
CA GLY A 15 4.58 -19.73 -48.25
C GLY A 15 5.99 -19.68 -48.85
N SER A 16 6.98 -20.03 -48.04
CA SER A 16 8.25 -20.61 -48.54
C SER A 16 8.94 -21.24 -47.33
N ALA A 17 9.17 -22.56 -47.45
CA ALA A 17 9.98 -23.32 -46.52
C ALA A 17 11.43 -22.80 -46.55
N ALA A 18 11.98 -22.49 -45.41
CA ALA A 18 13.41 -22.31 -45.21
C ALA A 18 13.85 -23.08 -43.99
N GLU A 19 14.83 -23.94 -44.20
CA GLU A 19 15.48 -24.84 -43.26
C GLU A 19 15.82 -24.18 -41.94
N VAL A 20 15.41 -24.83 -40.81
CA VAL A 20 15.91 -24.49 -39.48
C VAL A 20 17.28 -25.15 -39.30
N VAL A 21 18.34 -24.41 -39.52
CA VAL A 21 19.68 -24.79 -39.08
C VAL A 21 19.77 -24.54 -37.56
N LEU A 22 19.80 -25.64 -36.80
CA LEU A 22 20.15 -25.59 -35.36
C LEU A 22 21.63 -25.18 -35.22
N LEU A 23 21.88 -23.90 -34.98
CA LEU A 23 23.12 -23.45 -34.40
C LEU A 23 23.01 -23.43 -32.89
N SER A 24 23.55 -24.47 -32.23
CA SER A 24 23.84 -24.46 -30.81
C SER A 24 24.89 -23.37 -30.52
N LYS A 25 24.46 -22.15 -30.24
CA LYS A 25 25.33 -21.15 -29.64
C LYS A 25 25.35 -21.38 -28.15
N THR A 26 26.44 -21.93 -27.64
CA THR A 26 26.86 -21.82 -26.26
C THR A 26 26.77 -20.36 -25.83
N ARG A 27 25.77 -20.08 -25.00
CA ARG A 27 25.60 -18.78 -24.35
C ARG A 27 26.67 -18.69 -23.27
N THR A 28 27.75 -18.03 -23.54
CA THR A 28 28.68 -17.57 -22.50
C THR A 28 27.92 -16.61 -21.61
N GLU A 29 27.61 -17.02 -20.40
CA GLU A 29 27.07 -16.16 -19.36
C GLU A 29 28.07 -15.04 -19.08
N ALA A 30 27.64 -13.80 -19.28
CA ALA A 30 28.38 -12.64 -18.81
C ALA A 30 28.38 -12.66 -17.27
N PRO A 31 29.55 -12.52 -16.61
CA PRO A 31 29.61 -12.47 -15.17
C PRO A 31 29.13 -11.10 -14.68
N GLY A 32 28.09 -11.06 -13.81
CA GLY A 32 27.83 -9.89 -13.00
C GLY A 32 26.41 -9.34 -12.93
N GLY A 33 25.39 -10.16 -13.03
CA GLY A 33 24.08 -9.80 -12.50
C GLY A 33 23.98 -10.26 -11.03
N SER A 34 24.25 -9.38 -10.06
CA SER A 34 23.97 -9.69 -8.65
C SER A 34 22.50 -10.08 -8.54
N GLN A 35 22.20 -11.36 -8.30
CA GLN A 35 20.88 -11.79 -7.89
C GLN A 35 20.56 -11.05 -6.58
N MET A 36 19.59 -10.13 -6.62
CA MET A 36 19.14 -9.45 -5.42
C MET A 36 18.70 -10.49 -4.38
N THR A 37 19.19 -10.35 -3.16
CA THR A 37 18.71 -11.17 -2.04
C THR A 37 17.21 -10.90 -1.83
N GLY A 38 16.47 -11.84 -1.31
CA GLY A 38 15.04 -11.65 -1.03
C GLY A 38 14.77 -10.39 -0.21
N LEU A 39 15.62 -10.10 0.78
CA LEU A 39 15.51 -8.88 1.60
C LEU A 39 15.72 -7.60 0.78
N GLN A 40 16.68 -7.56 -0.15
CA GLN A 40 16.94 -6.38 -0.98
C GLN A 40 15.72 -6.00 -1.82
N ALA A 41 15.01 -6.98 -2.37
CA ALA A 41 13.78 -6.73 -3.13
C ALA A 41 12.67 -6.12 -2.26
N HIS A 42 12.55 -6.56 -1.00
CA HIS A 42 11.61 -6.00 -0.05
C HIS A 42 11.95 -4.55 0.37
N LEU A 43 13.23 -4.24 0.53
CA LEU A 43 13.70 -2.88 0.81
C LEU A 43 13.39 -1.94 -0.36
N GLU A 44 13.60 -2.39 -1.59
CA GLU A 44 13.22 -1.62 -2.78
C GLU A 44 11.71 -1.40 -2.89
N ASP A 45 10.90 -2.44 -2.68
CA ASP A 45 9.44 -2.30 -2.64
C ASP A 45 9.00 -1.28 -1.57
N LEU A 46 9.67 -1.22 -0.41
CA LEU A 46 9.36 -0.25 0.64
C LEU A 46 9.70 1.20 0.21
N VAL A 47 10.82 1.42 -0.48
CA VAL A 47 11.17 2.73 -1.05
C VAL A 47 10.19 3.14 -2.14
N ILE A 48 9.85 2.22 -3.04
CA ILE A 48 8.85 2.44 -4.11
C ILE A 48 7.50 2.80 -3.48
N ALA A 49 7.07 2.10 -2.43
CA ALA A 49 5.82 2.35 -1.72
C ALA A 49 5.72 3.77 -1.18
N ASN A 50 6.80 4.27 -0.54
CA ASN A 50 6.85 5.65 -0.06
C ASN A 50 6.60 6.65 -1.19
N ARG A 51 7.24 6.46 -2.35
CA ARG A 51 7.07 7.34 -3.52
C ARG A 51 5.69 7.23 -4.15
N ILE A 52 5.13 6.01 -4.25
CA ILE A 52 3.76 5.81 -4.76
C ILE A 52 2.76 6.56 -3.87
N LEU A 53 2.84 6.37 -2.55
CA LEU A 53 1.93 7.02 -1.61
C LEU A 53 1.99 8.55 -1.71
N ALA A 54 3.19 9.12 -1.88
CA ALA A 54 3.36 10.57 -2.10
C ALA A 54 2.81 11.00 -3.46
N HIS A 55 3.13 10.28 -4.54
CA HIS A 55 2.67 10.61 -5.89
C HIS A 55 1.15 10.52 -6.06
N GLU A 56 0.51 9.55 -5.40
CA GLU A 56 -0.94 9.38 -5.41
C GLU A 56 -1.65 10.27 -4.35
N ASN A 57 -0.93 11.18 -3.68
CA ASN A 57 -1.43 12.12 -2.68
C ASN A 57 -2.07 11.46 -1.44
N VAL A 58 -1.67 10.24 -1.11
CA VAL A 58 -2.08 9.55 0.13
C VAL A 58 -1.30 10.12 1.31
N VAL A 59 -0.04 10.47 1.09
CA VAL A 59 0.84 11.15 2.05
C VAL A 59 1.40 12.43 1.42
N ASP A 60 1.75 13.39 2.27
CA ASP A 60 2.46 14.62 1.88
C ASP A 60 3.90 14.60 2.46
N GLY A 61 4.32 15.66 3.15
CA GLY A 61 5.57 15.67 3.93
C GLY A 61 5.53 14.76 5.16
N PHE A 62 4.34 14.30 5.55
CA PHE A 62 4.06 13.45 6.69
C PHE A 62 3.41 12.14 6.23
N GLY A 63 3.28 11.20 7.18
CA GLY A 63 2.85 9.84 6.89
C GLY A 63 4.04 8.91 6.65
N HIS A 64 3.81 7.63 6.77
CA HIS A 64 4.88 6.63 6.72
C HIS A 64 4.33 5.21 6.49
N ILE A 65 5.19 4.35 5.94
CA ILE A 65 4.91 2.94 5.72
C ILE A 65 6.00 2.09 6.35
N SER A 66 5.61 0.92 6.85
CA SER A 66 6.52 -0.11 7.36
C SER A 66 6.24 -1.48 6.76
N LEU A 67 7.22 -2.36 6.89
CA LEU A 67 7.18 -3.75 6.49
C LEU A 67 7.66 -4.63 7.65
N ARG A 68 6.90 -5.66 8.05
CA ARG A 68 7.41 -6.71 8.94
C ARG A 68 8.62 -7.36 8.28
N HIS A 69 9.70 -7.55 9.04
CA HIS A 69 10.94 -8.10 8.48
C HIS A 69 10.69 -9.52 7.95
N PRO A 70 10.97 -9.82 6.68
CA PRO A 70 10.57 -11.10 6.05
C PRO A 70 11.24 -12.32 6.66
N GLU A 71 12.44 -12.18 7.23
CA GLU A 71 13.22 -13.26 7.83
C GLU A 71 13.18 -13.24 9.36
N ARG A 72 12.75 -12.13 9.96
CA ARG A 72 12.71 -11.90 11.43
C ARG A 72 11.37 -11.26 11.81
N PRO A 73 10.29 -12.05 11.96
CA PRO A 73 8.93 -11.54 12.16
C PRO A 73 8.73 -10.79 13.49
N ASP A 74 9.69 -10.87 14.41
CA ASP A 74 9.82 -10.10 15.64
C ASP A 74 10.38 -8.68 15.42
N ARG A 75 10.60 -8.28 14.15
CA ARG A 75 11.14 -6.97 13.76
C ARG A 75 10.34 -6.37 12.60
N PHE A 76 10.54 -5.07 12.39
CA PHE A 76 9.99 -4.38 11.22
C PHE A 76 10.98 -3.37 10.64
N LEU A 77 10.76 -3.03 9.37
CA LEU A 77 11.54 -2.10 8.57
C LEU A 77 10.70 -0.84 8.30
N MET A 78 11.29 0.33 8.47
CA MET A 78 10.65 1.62 8.27
C MET A 78 11.73 2.68 7.99
N SER A 79 11.43 3.73 7.22
CA SER A 79 12.41 4.80 7.02
C SER A 79 12.64 5.59 8.31
N ARG A 80 13.84 6.23 8.41
CA ARG A 80 14.02 7.31 9.37
C ARG A 80 12.99 8.42 9.12
N SER A 81 12.84 9.34 10.05
CA SER A 81 11.97 10.51 9.88
C SER A 81 12.43 11.34 8.67
N ARG A 82 11.75 11.12 7.55
CA ARG A 82 11.97 11.78 6.27
C ARG A 82 10.67 11.81 5.47
N SER A 83 10.45 12.89 4.69
CA SER A 83 9.31 12.94 3.77
C SER A 83 9.30 11.71 2.87
N PRO A 84 8.14 11.03 2.71
CA PRO A 84 8.04 9.77 1.97
C PRO A 84 8.60 9.84 0.55
N GLU A 85 8.34 10.91 -0.18
CA GLU A 85 8.85 11.09 -1.55
C GLU A 85 10.38 11.06 -1.63
N LEU A 86 11.07 11.47 -0.58
CA LEU A 86 12.52 11.59 -0.52
C LEU A 86 13.23 10.36 0.03
N VAL A 87 12.49 9.34 0.45
CA VAL A 87 13.05 8.11 1.06
C VAL A 87 13.92 7.35 0.05
N THR A 88 15.08 6.90 0.54
CA THR A 88 16.05 6.06 -0.17
C THR A 88 16.35 4.79 0.62
N LEU A 89 17.09 3.85 0.06
CA LEU A 89 17.49 2.62 0.76
C LEU A 89 18.28 2.90 2.05
N ASP A 90 19.14 3.91 2.05
CA ASP A 90 19.98 4.30 3.21
C ASP A 90 19.13 4.86 4.37
N ASP A 91 17.91 5.29 4.09
CA ASP A 91 16.99 5.79 5.11
C ASP A 91 16.27 4.67 5.87
N ILE A 92 16.24 3.45 5.32
CA ILE A 92 15.52 2.34 5.96
C ILE A 92 16.25 1.89 7.22
N MET A 93 15.50 1.77 8.30
CA MET A 93 15.92 1.34 9.61
C MET A 93 15.19 0.07 10.01
N GLU A 94 15.81 -0.73 10.86
CA GLU A 94 15.24 -1.91 11.49
C GLU A 94 14.88 -1.61 12.94
N PHE A 95 13.73 -2.09 13.38
CA PHE A 95 13.18 -1.93 14.73
C PHE A 95 12.73 -3.27 15.28
N ASP A 96 12.83 -3.46 16.59
CA ASP A 96 12.04 -4.49 17.28
C ASP A 96 10.55 -4.08 17.37
N LEU A 97 9.69 -5.01 17.78
CA LEU A 97 8.26 -4.71 17.91
C LEU A 97 7.93 -3.75 19.08
N ASP A 98 8.88 -3.48 19.96
CA ASP A 98 8.78 -2.43 20.99
C ASP A 98 9.25 -1.06 20.47
N CYS A 99 9.52 -0.98 19.17
CA CYS A 99 9.91 0.24 18.45
C CYS A 99 11.32 0.77 18.82
N ASN A 100 12.17 -0.07 19.38
CA ASN A 100 13.57 0.26 19.59
C ASN A 100 14.36 0.02 18.30
N PRO A 101 15.22 0.94 17.86
CA PRO A 101 16.04 0.74 16.68
C PRO A 101 17.14 -0.30 16.97
N ILE A 102 17.37 -1.19 16.01
CA ILE A 102 18.45 -2.20 16.12
C ILE A 102 19.81 -1.54 15.87
N ASP A 103 19.86 -0.60 14.91
CA ASP A 103 21.06 0.19 14.60
C ASP A 103 20.66 1.61 14.17
N GLN A 104 20.61 2.52 15.15
CA GLN A 104 20.12 3.88 14.92
C GLN A 104 21.08 4.74 14.10
N ARG A 105 22.40 4.65 14.30
CA ARG A 105 23.44 5.47 13.63
C ARG A 105 23.15 6.98 13.67
N GLY A 106 22.59 7.48 14.77
CA GLY A 106 22.21 8.88 14.91
C GLY A 106 21.05 9.37 14.05
N ARG A 107 20.34 8.47 13.34
CA ARG A 107 19.19 8.82 12.51
C ARG A 107 17.97 9.18 13.37
N VAL A 108 17.26 10.24 13.00
CA VAL A 108 16.01 10.64 13.66
C VAL A 108 14.89 9.69 13.23
N MET A 109 14.11 9.20 14.20
CA MET A 109 13.00 8.26 13.97
C MET A 109 11.66 9.00 13.94
N TYR A 110 10.66 8.42 13.25
CA TYR A 110 9.28 8.91 13.38
C TYR A 110 8.79 8.81 14.83
N GLY A 111 8.12 9.85 15.29
CA GLY A 111 7.48 9.87 16.61
C GLY A 111 6.39 8.80 16.74
N GLU A 112 5.66 8.57 15.67
CA GLU A 112 4.50 7.67 15.62
C GLU A 112 4.83 6.24 15.18
N ARG A 113 6.09 5.81 15.24
CA ARG A 113 6.46 4.41 14.96
C ARG A 113 5.75 3.39 15.86
N ALA A 114 5.23 3.85 17.02
CA ALA A 114 4.44 3.05 17.94
C ALA A 114 3.13 2.52 17.32
N ILE A 115 2.55 3.20 16.33
CA ILE A 115 1.43 2.70 15.52
C ILE A 115 1.80 1.34 14.92
N HIS A 116 2.98 1.29 14.26
CA HIS A 116 3.43 0.12 13.51
C HIS A 116 3.78 -1.04 14.43
N GLY A 117 4.62 -0.79 15.44
CA GLY A 117 5.02 -1.83 16.39
C GLY A 117 3.83 -2.46 17.10
N ALA A 118 2.89 -1.64 17.58
CA ALA A 118 1.69 -2.14 18.28
C ALA A 118 0.77 -2.95 17.37
N ILE A 119 0.57 -2.54 16.11
CA ILE A 119 -0.22 -3.30 15.14
C ILE A 119 0.48 -4.62 14.81
N PHE A 120 1.79 -4.62 14.60
CA PHE A 120 2.54 -5.87 14.37
C PHE A 120 2.54 -6.80 15.59
N GLN A 121 2.54 -6.27 16.83
CA GLN A 121 2.37 -7.09 18.04
C GLN A 121 0.99 -7.77 18.08
N ALA A 122 -0.07 -7.05 17.69
CA ALA A 122 -1.45 -7.51 17.79
C ALA A 122 -1.86 -8.44 16.63
N ARG A 123 -1.26 -8.31 15.44
CA ARG A 123 -1.71 -8.90 14.18
C ARG A 123 -0.56 -9.62 13.46
N ALA A 124 -0.42 -10.93 13.69
CA ALA A 124 0.62 -11.75 13.04
C ALA A 124 0.41 -11.90 11.51
N ASP A 125 -0.81 -11.74 11.02
CA ASP A 125 -1.19 -11.77 9.61
C ASP A 125 -0.86 -10.48 8.85
N VAL A 126 -0.56 -9.39 9.57
CA VAL A 126 -0.19 -8.11 8.98
C VAL A 126 1.30 -8.06 8.71
N ASN A 127 1.66 -7.79 7.46
CA ASN A 127 3.06 -7.63 7.03
C ASN A 127 3.43 -6.21 6.64
N SER A 128 2.45 -5.30 6.46
CA SER A 128 2.74 -3.89 6.18
C SER A 128 1.68 -2.99 6.82
N VAL A 129 2.12 -1.82 7.29
CA VAL A 129 1.27 -0.79 7.88
C VAL A 129 1.55 0.54 7.21
N VAL A 130 0.51 1.24 6.76
CA VAL A 130 0.56 2.63 6.26
C VAL A 130 -0.19 3.51 7.24
N HIS A 131 0.45 4.57 7.71
CA HIS A 131 -0.21 5.67 8.40
C HIS A 131 -0.17 6.91 7.51
N ASN A 132 -1.32 7.57 7.33
CA ASN A 132 -1.43 8.75 6.48
C ASN A 132 -2.51 9.72 6.96
N HIS A 133 -2.46 10.95 6.40
CA HIS A 133 -3.36 12.05 6.72
C HIS A 133 -4.18 12.50 5.51
N ALA A 134 -4.54 11.59 4.59
CA ALA A 134 -5.31 11.90 3.40
C ALA A 134 -6.58 12.70 3.76
N HIS A 135 -6.68 13.89 3.21
CA HIS A 135 -7.70 14.89 3.61
C HIS A 135 -9.11 14.41 3.35
N GLU A 136 -9.32 13.60 2.31
CA GLU A 136 -10.61 13.02 1.94
C GLU A 136 -11.18 12.08 3.00
N ILE A 137 -10.30 11.52 3.85
CA ILE A 137 -10.66 10.55 4.89
C ILE A 137 -11.09 11.26 6.18
N ILE A 138 -10.51 12.42 6.48
CA ILE A 138 -10.73 13.15 7.73
C ILE A 138 -12.21 13.39 8.05
N PRO A 139 -13.08 13.82 7.09
CA PRO A 139 -14.50 14.04 7.38
C PRO A 139 -15.20 12.82 7.99
N TYR A 140 -14.82 11.61 7.60
CA TYR A 140 -15.39 10.37 8.12
C TYR A 140 -14.89 10.05 9.54
N SER A 141 -13.74 10.58 9.94
CA SER A 141 -13.20 10.39 11.28
C SER A 141 -13.81 11.33 12.33
N VAL A 142 -14.41 12.44 11.90
CA VAL A 142 -14.95 13.50 12.79
C VAL A 142 -16.47 13.63 12.72
N THR A 143 -17.14 12.82 11.92
CA THR A 143 -18.61 12.82 11.79
C THR A 143 -19.18 11.44 12.13
N LYS A 144 -20.51 11.36 12.25
CA LYS A 144 -21.21 10.08 12.44
C LYS A 144 -21.45 9.33 11.12
N THR A 145 -21.05 9.88 9.99
CA THR A 145 -21.19 9.26 8.67
C THR A 145 -20.19 8.11 8.54
N PRO A 146 -20.62 6.85 8.44
CA PRO A 146 -19.69 5.74 8.31
C PRO A 146 -19.04 5.75 6.93
N MET A 147 -17.76 5.38 6.87
CA MET A 147 -17.10 5.09 5.61
C MET A 147 -17.60 3.75 5.07
N ARG A 148 -18.16 3.77 3.87
CA ARG A 148 -18.71 2.60 3.17
C ARG A 148 -18.24 2.56 1.73
N GLN A 149 -18.24 1.40 1.11
CA GLN A 149 -17.75 1.25 -0.26
C GLN A 149 -18.78 1.68 -1.30
N VAL A 150 -18.30 2.50 -2.24
CA VAL A 150 -19.06 2.94 -3.43
C VAL A 150 -18.39 2.53 -4.75
N ILE A 151 -17.16 1.98 -4.67
CA ILE A 151 -16.41 1.55 -5.85
C ILE A 151 -15.77 0.18 -5.64
N HIS A 152 -15.81 -0.68 -6.66
CA HIS A 152 -15.33 -2.06 -6.59
C HIS A 152 -13.81 -2.19 -6.32
N THR A 153 -12.98 -1.23 -6.77
CA THR A 153 -11.53 -1.25 -6.53
C THR A 153 -11.15 -1.07 -5.06
N ALA A 154 -12.07 -0.54 -4.26
CA ALA A 154 -11.86 -0.36 -2.82
C ALA A 154 -12.15 -1.63 -1.98
N GLY A 155 -12.46 -2.79 -2.62
CA GLY A 155 -12.81 -4.04 -1.91
C GLY A 155 -11.86 -4.41 -0.77
N GLY A 156 -10.57 -4.13 -0.92
CA GLY A 156 -9.55 -4.41 0.10
C GLY A 156 -9.69 -3.63 1.42
N MET A 157 -10.46 -2.54 1.46
CA MET A 157 -10.69 -1.79 2.71
C MET A 157 -11.63 -2.53 3.70
N GLY A 158 -12.30 -3.59 3.25
CA GLY A 158 -13.25 -4.34 4.07
C GLY A 158 -14.62 -3.66 4.20
N ALA A 159 -15.58 -4.37 4.78
CA ALA A 159 -16.95 -3.88 4.95
C ALA A 159 -17.08 -2.83 6.07
N HIS A 160 -16.16 -2.81 7.01
CA HIS A 160 -16.18 -1.95 8.17
C HIS A 160 -14.84 -1.24 8.36
N VAL A 161 -14.91 0.08 8.60
CA VAL A 161 -13.74 0.91 8.93
C VAL A 161 -14.07 1.64 10.25
N PRO A 162 -13.57 1.16 11.40
CA PRO A 162 -13.85 1.77 12.70
C PRO A 162 -13.16 3.13 12.84
N VAL A 163 -13.69 3.93 13.78
CA VAL A 163 -13.05 5.18 14.22
C VAL A 163 -12.50 4.97 15.62
N TRP A 164 -11.23 5.34 15.80
CA TRP A 164 -10.57 5.41 17.10
C TRP A 164 -10.39 6.88 17.51
N ASP A 165 -10.77 7.19 18.74
CA ASP A 165 -10.52 8.50 19.35
C ASP A 165 -9.52 8.34 20.50
N ILE A 166 -8.32 8.92 20.35
CA ILE A 166 -7.28 8.87 21.37
C ILE A 166 -7.76 9.46 22.71
N ARG A 167 -8.71 10.40 22.65
CA ARG A 167 -9.25 11.06 23.83
C ARG A 167 -10.02 10.12 24.74
N ASP A 168 -10.64 9.06 24.21
CA ASP A 168 -11.46 8.13 25.00
C ASP A 168 -10.63 7.41 26.06
N ASP A 169 -9.37 7.08 25.75
CA ASP A 169 -8.49 6.36 26.67
C ASP A 169 -7.46 7.28 27.37
N PHE A 170 -7.12 8.44 26.78
CA PHE A 170 -5.95 9.24 27.20
C PHE A 170 -6.28 10.72 27.49
N GLY A 171 -7.54 11.14 27.37
CA GLY A 171 -7.94 12.53 27.53
C GLY A 171 -7.38 13.46 26.44
N ASP A 172 -7.28 14.73 26.74
CA ASP A 172 -6.73 15.71 25.79
C ASP A 172 -5.23 15.50 25.59
N THR A 173 -4.83 15.25 24.33
CA THR A 173 -3.45 15.03 23.90
C THR A 173 -3.12 15.94 22.72
N ASP A 174 -1.89 15.85 22.20
CA ASP A 174 -1.50 16.44 20.91
C ASP A 174 -1.97 15.58 19.70
N MET A 175 -2.79 14.59 19.93
CA MET A 175 -3.38 13.64 18.98
C MET A 175 -2.37 12.67 18.32
N LEU A 176 -1.08 12.76 18.62
CA LEU A 176 -0.06 11.86 18.08
C LEU A 176 0.06 10.58 18.92
N VAL A 177 0.30 9.45 18.26
CA VAL A 177 0.54 8.15 18.91
C VAL A 177 2.01 8.02 19.28
N ARG A 178 2.39 8.51 20.47
CA ARG A 178 3.78 8.66 20.89
C ARG A 178 4.40 7.44 21.57
N ASN A 179 3.58 6.51 22.02
CA ASN A 179 4.02 5.35 22.78
C ASN A 179 3.18 4.09 22.48
N LEU A 180 3.70 2.93 22.90
CA LEU A 180 3.05 1.64 22.65
C LEU A 180 1.70 1.48 23.37
N GLN A 181 1.44 2.16 24.47
CA GLN A 181 0.13 2.09 25.14
C GLN A 181 -0.95 2.71 24.25
N GLN A 182 -0.69 3.87 23.67
CA GLN A 182 -1.57 4.52 22.69
C GLN A 182 -1.69 3.67 21.41
N GLY A 183 -0.55 3.14 20.92
CA GLY A 183 -0.54 2.23 19.76
C GLY A 183 -1.36 0.96 19.97
N ARG A 184 -1.33 0.35 21.15
CA ARG A 184 -2.13 -0.84 21.48
C ARG A 184 -3.63 -0.51 21.57
N SER A 185 -4.01 0.67 22.05
CA SER A 185 -5.40 1.12 22.02
C SER A 185 -5.88 1.27 20.57
N LEU A 186 -5.08 1.90 19.70
CA LEU A 186 -5.37 1.99 18.27
C LEU A 186 -5.48 0.60 17.61
N ALA A 187 -4.52 -0.31 17.88
CA ALA A 187 -4.54 -1.67 17.35
C ALA A 187 -5.77 -2.49 17.82
N LYS A 188 -6.23 -2.27 19.06
CA LYS A 188 -7.48 -2.85 19.56
C LYS A 188 -8.68 -2.34 18.78
N ALA A 189 -8.75 -1.04 18.48
CA ALA A 189 -9.84 -0.47 17.68
C ALA A 189 -9.80 -0.94 16.23
N LEU A 190 -8.60 -1.13 15.65
CA LEU A 190 -8.42 -1.75 14.33
C LEU A 190 -9.05 -3.15 14.29
N GLY A 191 -8.84 -3.98 15.34
CA GLY A 191 -9.29 -5.37 15.36
C GLY A 191 -8.85 -6.14 14.13
N ASP A 192 -9.77 -6.89 13.51
CA ASP A 192 -9.52 -7.66 12.28
C ASP A 192 -9.72 -6.84 10.99
N ASN A 193 -10.03 -5.55 11.11
CA ASN A 193 -10.27 -4.70 9.94
C ASN A 193 -8.98 -4.37 9.18
N ALA A 194 -9.14 -3.91 7.93
CA ALA A 194 -8.02 -3.50 7.07
C ALA A 194 -7.58 -2.05 7.32
N ALA A 195 -8.40 -1.25 7.98
CA ALA A 195 -8.11 0.13 8.29
C ALA A 195 -8.84 0.59 9.57
N VAL A 196 -8.29 1.60 10.24
CA VAL A 196 -8.90 2.31 11.35
C VAL A 196 -8.70 3.80 11.18
N LEU A 197 -9.79 4.57 11.20
CA LEU A 197 -9.74 6.02 11.19
C LEU A 197 -9.31 6.53 12.56
N MET A 198 -8.48 7.57 12.57
CA MET A 198 -8.03 8.25 13.77
C MET A 198 -8.72 9.61 13.80
N ARG A 199 -9.59 9.86 14.78
CA ARG A 199 -10.44 11.05 14.83
C ARG A 199 -9.63 12.35 14.68
N GLY A 200 -9.93 13.10 13.60
CA GLY A 200 -9.30 14.41 13.31
C GLY A 200 -7.79 14.35 13.05
N HIS A 201 -7.24 13.15 12.80
CA HIS A 201 -5.81 12.94 12.58
C HIS A 201 -5.54 12.31 11.21
N GLY A 202 -6.08 11.14 10.95
CA GLY A 202 -5.80 10.40 9.73
C GLY A 202 -6.34 8.97 9.77
N VAL A 203 -5.57 8.05 9.24
CA VAL A 203 -5.91 6.62 9.16
C VAL A 203 -4.67 5.75 9.28
N SER A 204 -4.82 4.58 9.88
CA SER A 204 -3.85 3.48 9.77
C SER A 204 -4.46 2.35 8.96
N VAL A 205 -3.74 1.91 7.94
CA VAL A 205 -4.12 0.86 6.98
C VAL A 205 -3.16 -0.30 7.10
N VAL A 206 -3.65 -1.52 7.03
CA VAL A 206 -2.83 -2.73 7.11
C VAL A 206 -2.98 -3.59 5.85
N GLY A 207 -1.94 -4.34 5.53
CA GLY A 207 -1.92 -5.25 4.39
C GLY A 207 -1.06 -6.49 4.64
N ARG A 208 -1.32 -7.53 3.86
CA ARG A 208 -0.53 -8.78 3.87
C ARG A 208 0.83 -8.63 3.17
N SER A 209 1.03 -7.53 2.47
CA SER A 209 2.28 -7.13 1.83
C SER A 209 2.33 -5.61 1.69
N VAL A 210 3.51 -5.06 1.36
CA VAL A 210 3.69 -3.64 1.03
C VAL A 210 2.72 -3.22 -0.08
N ARG A 211 2.64 -4.01 -1.15
CA ARG A 211 1.77 -3.72 -2.32
C ARG A 211 0.29 -3.71 -1.95
N ASP A 212 -0.11 -4.64 -1.07
CA ASP A 212 -1.49 -4.71 -0.58
C ASP A 212 -1.84 -3.50 0.29
N ALA A 213 -1.00 -3.13 1.24
CA ALA A 213 -1.21 -1.97 2.10
C ALA A 213 -1.28 -0.66 1.30
N VAL A 214 -0.39 -0.46 0.32
CA VAL A 214 -0.41 0.69 -0.60
C VAL A 214 -1.71 0.72 -1.40
N ARG A 215 -2.11 -0.41 -1.99
CA ARG A 215 -3.34 -0.51 -2.78
C ARG A 215 -4.57 -0.15 -1.95
N ILE A 216 -4.67 -0.70 -0.73
CA ILE A 216 -5.77 -0.39 0.19
C ILE A 216 -5.76 1.10 0.56
N ALA A 217 -4.62 1.68 0.90
CA ALA A 217 -4.50 3.09 1.28
C ALA A 217 -4.93 4.04 0.14
N VAL A 218 -4.47 3.79 -1.09
CA VAL A 218 -4.85 4.59 -2.26
C VAL A 218 -6.35 4.50 -2.53
N TYR A 219 -6.91 3.29 -2.57
CA TYR A 219 -8.33 3.13 -2.89
C TYR A 219 -9.27 3.47 -1.74
N LEU A 220 -8.81 3.44 -0.49
CA LEU A 220 -9.55 3.98 0.65
C LEU A 220 -9.76 5.50 0.50
N MET A 221 -8.70 6.23 0.14
CA MET A 221 -8.78 7.66 -0.14
C MET A 221 -9.68 7.96 -1.35
N VAL A 222 -9.51 7.21 -2.45
CA VAL A 222 -10.37 7.35 -3.64
C VAL A 222 -11.84 7.10 -3.29
N ASN A 223 -12.13 6.05 -2.51
CA ASN A 223 -13.48 5.73 -2.06
C ASN A 223 -14.07 6.84 -1.18
N ALA A 224 -13.29 7.39 -0.24
CA ALA A 224 -13.71 8.50 0.61
C ALA A 224 -14.16 9.71 -0.21
N ARG A 225 -13.36 10.10 -1.21
CA ARG A 225 -13.69 11.17 -2.15
C ARG A 225 -14.98 10.87 -2.91
N LEU A 226 -15.09 9.68 -3.51
CA LEU A 226 -16.27 9.29 -4.28
C LEU A 226 -17.53 9.19 -3.42
N GLN A 227 -17.44 8.66 -2.20
CA GLN A 227 -18.58 8.62 -1.28
C GLN A 227 -19.03 10.03 -0.91
N THR A 228 -18.11 10.95 -0.64
CA THR A 228 -18.42 12.37 -0.35
C THR A 228 -19.13 13.02 -1.53
N GLU A 229 -18.65 12.81 -2.75
CA GLU A 229 -19.30 13.34 -3.96
C GLU A 229 -20.68 12.71 -4.19
N ALA A 230 -20.79 11.38 -4.08
CA ALA A 230 -22.06 10.67 -4.26
C ALA A 230 -23.16 11.16 -3.30
N THR A 231 -22.79 11.41 -2.03
CA THR A 231 -23.73 11.91 -1.00
C THR A 231 -24.32 13.29 -1.37
N ARG A 232 -23.63 14.09 -2.18
CA ARG A 232 -24.13 15.40 -2.66
C ARG A 232 -25.21 15.27 -3.73
N PHE A 233 -25.27 14.12 -4.42
CA PHE A 233 -26.27 13.88 -5.46
C PHE A 233 -27.56 13.24 -4.92
N GLY A 234 -27.57 12.78 -3.68
CA GLY A 234 -28.73 12.15 -3.03
C GLY A 234 -28.40 10.85 -2.33
N ASP A 235 -29.36 9.93 -2.29
CA ASP A 235 -29.21 8.63 -1.64
C ASP A 235 -28.19 7.75 -2.34
N VAL A 236 -27.24 7.20 -1.58
CA VAL A 236 -26.15 6.40 -2.10
C VAL A 236 -26.48 4.91 -2.01
N THR A 237 -26.37 4.20 -3.11
CA THR A 237 -26.39 2.73 -3.13
C THR A 237 -24.96 2.22 -2.92
N PHE A 238 -24.70 1.69 -1.73
CA PHE A 238 -23.41 1.13 -1.37
C PHE A 238 -23.28 -0.32 -1.84
N LEU A 239 -22.03 -0.78 -1.97
CA LEU A 239 -21.78 -2.21 -2.22
C LEU A 239 -22.29 -3.05 -1.05
N SER A 240 -22.89 -4.20 -1.36
CA SER A 240 -23.25 -5.21 -0.38
C SER A 240 -22.02 -5.94 0.16
N GLU A 241 -22.13 -6.59 1.32
CA GLU A 241 -21.04 -7.37 1.91
C GLU A 241 -20.54 -8.48 0.94
N GLY A 242 -21.46 -9.10 0.20
CA GLY A 242 -21.11 -10.09 -0.80
C GLY A 242 -20.34 -9.53 -2.00
N GLU A 243 -20.68 -8.31 -2.46
CA GLU A 243 -19.92 -7.60 -3.49
C GLU A 243 -18.55 -7.18 -2.98
N ILE A 244 -18.47 -6.70 -1.73
CA ILE A 244 -17.21 -6.33 -1.08
C ILE A 244 -16.26 -7.53 -1.02
N ALA A 245 -16.74 -8.69 -0.55
CA ALA A 245 -15.93 -9.90 -0.46
C ALA A 245 -15.38 -10.34 -1.82
N LYS A 246 -16.22 -10.37 -2.87
CA LYS A 246 -15.82 -10.75 -4.23
C LYS A 246 -14.84 -9.75 -4.84
N THR A 247 -15.05 -8.46 -4.62
CA THR A 247 -14.15 -7.42 -5.15
C THR A 247 -12.83 -7.37 -4.40
N ALA A 248 -12.79 -7.71 -3.11
CA ALA A 248 -11.57 -7.86 -2.33
C ALA A 248 -10.69 -9.01 -2.90
N GLU A 249 -11.29 -10.16 -3.18
CA GLU A 249 -10.61 -11.31 -3.79
C GLU A 249 -10.03 -10.94 -5.17
N MET A 250 -10.84 -10.35 -6.04
CA MET A 250 -10.42 -9.95 -7.39
C MET A 250 -9.29 -8.92 -7.36
N SER A 251 -9.42 -7.86 -6.56
CA SER A 251 -8.44 -6.78 -6.49
C SER A 251 -7.14 -7.18 -5.80
N GLY A 252 -7.17 -8.18 -4.91
CA GLY A 252 -6.02 -8.78 -4.26
C GLY A 252 -5.34 -9.88 -5.09
N SER A 253 -5.85 -10.23 -6.28
CA SER A 253 -5.24 -11.24 -7.13
C SER A 253 -3.83 -10.81 -7.59
N PRO A 254 -2.88 -11.74 -7.79
CA PRO A 254 -1.53 -11.40 -8.24
C PRO A 254 -1.52 -10.55 -9.51
N LEU A 255 -2.34 -10.92 -10.51
CA LEU A 255 -2.43 -10.19 -11.78
C LEU A 255 -2.87 -8.72 -11.59
N ALA A 256 -3.88 -8.46 -10.77
CA ALA A 256 -4.36 -7.11 -10.52
C ALA A 256 -3.34 -6.32 -9.69
N SER A 257 -2.75 -6.94 -8.67
CA SER A 257 -1.74 -6.34 -7.80
C SER A 257 -0.48 -5.94 -8.57
N ASP A 258 0.07 -6.83 -9.39
CA ASP A 258 1.28 -6.55 -10.17
C ASP A 258 1.05 -5.46 -11.20
N ARG A 259 -0.09 -5.50 -11.91
CA ARG A 259 -0.43 -4.49 -12.92
C ARG A 259 -0.55 -3.08 -12.33
N ILE A 260 -1.22 -2.94 -11.19
CA ILE A 260 -1.40 -1.61 -10.58
C ILE A 260 -0.10 -1.12 -9.93
N TRP A 261 0.70 -2.02 -9.35
CA TRP A 261 2.00 -1.70 -8.79
C TRP A 261 2.96 -1.18 -9.85
N GLU A 262 3.09 -1.88 -10.99
CA GLU A 262 3.93 -1.43 -12.11
C GLU A 262 3.52 -0.04 -12.61
N TYR A 263 2.22 0.19 -12.75
CA TYR A 263 1.68 1.48 -13.18
C TYR A 263 2.06 2.62 -12.23
N TRP A 264 1.83 2.44 -10.93
CA TRP A 264 2.15 3.46 -9.92
C TRP A 264 3.65 3.65 -9.75
N ALA A 265 4.44 2.58 -9.73
CA ALA A 265 5.89 2.65 -9.62
C ALA A 265 6.50 3.48 -10.75
N ARG A 266 6.05 3.28 -11.99
CA ARG A 266 6.48 4.10 -13.13
C ARG A 266 6.10 5.57 -12.98
N ARG A 267 4.89 5.85 -12.58
CA ARG A 267 4.40 7.23 -12.41
C ARG A 267 5.11 7.98 -11.29
N SER A 268 5.50 7.29 -10.23
CA SER A 268 6.26 7.86 -9.11
C SER A 268 7.74 8.14 -9.44
N GLY A 269 8.14 7.96 -10.71
CA GLY A 269 9.51 8.24 -11.18
C GLY A 269 10.54 7.19 -10.77
N TYR A 270 10.12 6.05 -10.20
CA TYR A 270 11.03 4.96 -9.90
C TYR A 270 11.35 4.18 -11.17
N VAL A 271 12.59 4.27 -11.60
CA VAL A 271 13.13 3.45 -12.71
C VAL A 271 13.99 2.36 -12.07
N SER A 272 13.50 1.12 -12.04
CA SER A 272 14.34 0.00 -11.61
C SER A 272 15.43 -0.23 -12.67
N ASP A 273 16.63 -0.66 -12.23
CA ASP A 273 17.70 -1.02 -13.17
C ASP A 273 17.32 -2.17 -14.13
N LYS A 274 16.25 -2.91 -13.81
CA LYS A 274 15.68 -3.96 -14.67
C LYS A 274 14.97 -3.44 -15.92
N THR A 275 14.61 -2.17 -15.99
CA THR A 275 13.97 -1.57 -17.20
C THR A 275 14.96 -0.93 -18.15
N LYS A 276 16.26 -1.01 -17.86
CA LYS A 276 17.34 -0.53 -18.74
C LYS A 276 17.94 -1.62 -19.66
N ALA A 277 17.35 -2.82 -19.65
CA ALA A 277 17.80 -3.94 -20.50
C ALA A 277 16.88 -4.14 -21.70
#